data_62429ef11a1afcb1fe901ea3c15f8118
#
_entry.id   62429ef11a1afcb1fe901ea3c15f8118
#
_cell.length_a   1.000
_cell.length_b   1.000
_cell.length_c   1.000
_cell.angle_alpha   90.00
_cell.angle_beta   90.00
_cell.angle_gamma   90.00
#
_symmetry.space_group_name_H-M   'P 1'
#
loop_
_entity.id
_entity.type
_entity.pdbx_description
1 polymer ?
#
loop_
_entity_poly.entity_id
_entity_poly.type
_entity_poly.pdbx_seq_one_letter_code
_entity_poly.pdbx_strand_id
1 'polypeptide(L)'
;MDVEIPLGRFVAVTGVSGSGKSTLVGSIVARALAKQLDGAKEEPGAHASVDGVDYLTRVIAIDQSPIGRSPKSNPATYTGVFETIRDFYANLPEARVRGFTKSRFSFNDRAGQCPGCHGDGVIAVNMHFLADVTVPCDVCDGLRYNQQTLRVKYRGKSIAEVLAMTVGEAADLFAHVPEASRVLKTLVDVGLGYMQLGQPAPTLSRGEAQRLKLAAELCRSNNGQTLYILDEPTTGLHFADVERLLSILQRLVDGGNGVLVIEHNLDVIKVADHVIDLGPDGGQAGGHLVVSGPPELVARCSQSHTGRYLAEVLATHQDQGDSEAAGE
;
A
#
# COMPACT_ATOMS: atom_id res chain seq x y z
N MET A 1 0.38 -25.22 -17.66
CA MET A 1 -0.92 -24.57 -17.88
C MET A 1 -0.70 -23.28 -18.61
N ASP A 2 -1.65 -22.88 -19.44
CA ASP A 2 -1.63 -21.60 -20.11
C ASP A 2 -2.66 -20.69 -19.44
N VAL A 3 -2.27 -19.44 -19.16
CA VAL A 3 -3.12 -18.48 -18.44
C VAL A 3 -3.08 -17.15 -19.18
N GLU A 4 -4.26 -16.62 -19.50
CA GLU A 4 -4.41 -15.30 -20.09
C GLU A 4 -4.77 -14.27 -19.02
N ILE A 5 -4.02 -13.16 -18.97
CA ILE A 5 -4.26 -12.05 -18.05
C ILE A 5 -4.67 -10.83 -18.88
N PRO A 6 -5.96 -10.46 -18.90
CA PRO A 6 -6.42 -9.27 -19.63
C PRO A 6 -5.76 -8.00 -19.11
N LEU A 7 -5.15 -7.22 -20.02
CA LEU A 7 -4.55 -5.92 -19.67
C LEU A 7 -5.60 -4.81 -19.62
N GLY A 8 -5.34 -3.75 -18.83
CA GLY A 8 -6.27 -2.64 -18.64
C GLY A 8 -7.58 -3.04 -17.95
N ARG A 9 -7.54 -4.08 -17.15
CA ARG A 9 -8.68 -4.64 -16.43
C ARG A 9 -8.35 -4.88 -14.96
N PHE A 10 -9.40 -5.01 -14.14
CA PHE A 10 -9.30 -5.51 -12.78
C PHE A 10 -9.42 -7.03 -12.79
N VAL A 11 -8.30 -7.71 -12.57
CA VAL A 11 -8.19 -9.18 -12.61
C VAL A 11 -7.97 -9.74 -11.20
N ALA A 12 -8.79 -10.70 -10.78
CA ALA A 12 -8.63 -11.40 -9.51
C ALA A 12 -8.13 -12.83 -9.75
N VAL A 13 -7.06 -13.24 -9.06
CA VAL A 13 -6.57 -14.62 -9.02
C VAL A 13 -7.03 -15.26 -7.72
N THR A 14 -7.82 -16.32 -7.85
CA THR A 14 -8.48 -17.01 -6.73
C THR A 14 -8.10 -18.48 -6.68
N GLY A 15 -8.62 -19.19 -5.69
CA GLY A 15 -8.41 -20.63 -5.48
C GLY A 15 -8.03 -20.97 -4.05
N VAL A 16 -8.03 -22.26 -3.72
CA VAL A 16 -7.72 -22.75 -2.39
C VAL A 16 -6.28 -22.42 -1.96
N SER A 17 -6.01 -22.46 -0.66
CA SER A 17 -4.64 -22.27 -0.16
C SER A 17 -3.70 -23.35 -0.73
N GLY A 18 -2.52 -22.93 -1.19
CA GLY A 18 -1.56 -23.86 -1.82
C GLY A 18 -1.87 -24.22 -3.27
N SER A 19 -2.89 -23.63 -3.94
CA SER A 19 -3.20 -23.89 -5.35
C SER A 19 -2.22 -23.27 -6.36
N GLY A 20 -1.21 -22.53 -5.89
CA GLY A 20 -0.16 -21.97 -6.76
C GLY A 20 -0.34 -20.48 -7.12
N LYS A 21 -1.32 -19.76 -6.56
CA LYS A 21 -1.57 -18.33 -6.83
C LYS A 21 -0.33 -17.45 -6.70
N SER A 22 0.32 -17.48 -5.53
CA SER A 22 1.53 -16.66 -5.26
C SER A 22 2.72 -17.12 -6.11
N THR A 23 2.77 -18.41 -6.51
CA THR A 23 3.78 -18.90 -7.46
C THR A 23 3.54 -18.32 -8.85
N LEU A 24 2.30 -18.41 -9.37
CA LEU A 24 1.95 -17.86 -10.68
C LEU A 24 2.17 -16.35 -10.71
N VAL A 25 1.54 -15.64 -9.80
CA VAL A 25 1.51 -14.16 -9.84
C VAL A 25 2.83 -13.55 -9.37
N GLY A 26 3.33 -13.96 -8.20
CA GLY A 26 4.53 -13.37 -7.59
C GLY A 26 5.83 -13.92 -8.15
N SER A 27 5.97 -15.28 -8.21
CA SER A 27 7.23 -15.88 -8.59
C SER A 27 7.45 -15.96 -10.11
N ILE A 28 6.40 -16.03 -10.91
CA ILE A 28 6.50 -16.13 -12.37
C ILE A 28 6.18 -14.77 -13.00
N VAL A 29 4.92 -14.33 -12.99
CA VAL A 29 4.46 -13.15 -13.74
C VAL A 29 5.19 -11.89 -13.29
N ALA A 30 5.16 -11.55 -11.99
CA ALA A 30 5.78 -10.34 -11.49
C ALA A 30 7.29 -10.29 -11.77
N ARG A 31 8.01 -11.40 -11.56
CA ARG A 31 9.45 -11.44 -11.79
C ARG A 31 9.81 -11.47 -13.27
N ALA A 32 9.05 -12.18 -14.10
CA ALA A 32 9.29 -12.20 -15.54
C ALA A 32 9.10 -10.80 -16.15
N LEU A 33 8.03 -10.11 -15.78
CA LEU A 33 7.76 -8.73 -16.21
C LEU A 33 8.82 -7.76 -15.67
N ALA A 34 9.19 -7.83 -14.40
CA ALA A 34 10.23 -6.98 -13.82
C ALA A 34 11.59 -7.21 -14.51
N LYS A 35 11.93 -8.45 -14.87
CA LYS A 35 13.15 -8.76 -15.59
C LYS A 35 13.15 -8.16 -17.00
N GLN A 36 12.03 -8.25 -17.72
CA GLN A 36 11.92 -7.77 -19.09
C GLN A 36 11.77 -6.25 -19.18
N LEU A 37 10.99 -5.63 -18.31
CA LEU A 37 10.70 -4.19 -18.35
C LEU A 37 11.74 -3.35 -17.61
N ASP A 38 12.18 -3.80 -16.43
CA ASP A 38 13.02 -3.02 -15.51
C ASP A 38 14.46 -3.57 -15.39
N GLY A 39 14.79 -4.68 -16.08
CA GLY A 39 16.10 -5.34 -15.97
C GLY A 39 16.40 -5.90 -14.58
N ALA A 40 15.37 -6.30 -13.83
CA ALA A 40 15.52 -6.87 -12.49
C ALA A 40 16.39 -8.14 -12.51
N LYS A 41 17.19 -8.34 -11.46
CA LYS A 41 18.16 -9.44 -11.37
C LYS A 41 17.53 -10.74 -10.86
N GLU A 42 16.34 -10.67 -10.28
CA GLU A 42 15.67 -11.86 -9.75
C GLU A 42 15.18 -12.75 -10.89
N GLU A 43 15.52 -14.04 -10.83
CA GLU A 43 15.07 -15.01 -11.83
C GLU A 43 13.61 -15.38 -11.57
N PRO A 44 12.77 -15.40 -12.62
CA PRO A 44 11.41 -15.88 -12.52
C PRO A 44 11.38 -17.39 -12.29
N GLY A 45 10.30 -17.88 -11.71
CA GLY A 45 10.03 -19.31 -11.60
C GLY A 45 9.99 -20.01 -12.97
N ALA A 46 10.09 -21.33 -12.99
CA ALA A 46 10.09 -22.10 -14.24
C ALA A 46 8.79 -21.85 -15.03
N HIS A 47 8.93 -21.39 -16.27
CA HIS A 47 7.83 -21.12 -17.21
C HIS A 47 8.33 -21.28 -18.66
N ALA A 48 7.42 -21.47 -19.60
CA ALA A 48 7.76 -21.59 -21.02
C ALA A 48 8.01 -20.20 -21.65
N SER A 49 7.00 -19.31 -21.61
CA SER A 49 7.09 -17.94 -22.14
C SER A 49 6.13 -17.01 -21.40
N VAL A 50 6.35 -15.72 -21.51
CA VAL A 50 5.41 -14.66 -21.15
C VAL A 50 5.31 -13.73 -22.37
N ASP A 51 4.14 -13.71 -22.98
CA ASP A 51 3.86 -12.95 -24.19
C ASP A 51 3.04 -11.69 -23.87
N GLY A 52 3.04 -10.70 -24.78
CA GLY A 52 2.25 -9.46 -24.60
C GLY A 52 2.92 -8.41 -23.70
N VAL A 53 4.19 -8.57 -23.34
CA VAL A 53 4.92 -7.62 -22.46
C VAL A 53 5.06 -6.25 -23.11
N ASP A 54 5.12 -6.17 -24.44
CA ASP A 54 5.26 -4.92 -25.20
C ASP A 54 4.08 -3.94 -25.01
N TYR A 55 2.93 -4.42 -24.49
CA TYR A 55 1.79 -3.58 -24.16
C TYR A 55 1.91 -2.93 -22.77
N LEU A 56 2.93 -3.27 -22.01
CA LEU A 56 3.20 -2.72 -20.69
C LEU A 56 4.45 -1.84 -20.70
N THR A 57 4.37 -0.73 -20.00
CA THR A 57 5.53 0.14 -19.77
C THR A 57 6.20 -0.12 -18.42
N ARG A 58 5.46 -0.69 -17.46
CA ARG A 58 5.93 -0.89 -16.09
C ARG A 58 5.14 -1.98 -15.38
N VAL A 59 5.80 -2.67 -14.44
CA VAL A 59 5.17 -3.55 -13.46
C VAL A 59 5.46 -3.05 -12.04
N ILE A 60 4.46 -3.07 -11.17
CA ILE A 60 4.59 -2.66 -9.77
C ILE A 60 4.00 -3.74 -8.90
N ALA A 61 4.86 -4.53 -8.25
CA ALA A 61 4.44 -5.53 -7.29
C ALA A 61 4.38 -4.89 -5.89
N ILE A 62 3.20 -4.88 -5.28
CA ILE A 62 2.92 -4.34 -3.96
C ILE A 62 2.70 -5.51 -3.01
N ASP A 63 3.79 -5.94 -2.41
CA ASP A 63 3.81 -7.04 -1.45
C ASP A 63 3.63 -6.58 0.00
N GLN A 64 3.49 -7.54 0.90
CA GLN A 64 3.33 -7.31 2.34
C GLN A 64 4.67 -7.16 3.10
N SER A 65 5.79 -6.99 2.40
CA SER A 65 7.10 -6.79 3.04
C SER A 65 7.17 -5.44 3.76
N PRO A 66 7.96 -5.32 4.83
CA PRO A 66 8.14 -4.06 5.55
C PRO A 66 8.69 -2.95 4.64
N ILE A 67 8.23 -1.71 4.83
CA ILE A 67 8.71 -0.52 4.09
C ILE A 67 10.10 -0.05 4.56
N GLY A 68 10.63 -0.62 5.61
CA GLY A 68 11.95 -0.31 6.15
C GLY A 68 12.19 -1.03 7.47
N ARG A 69 13.48 -1.13 7.84
CA ARG A 69 13.91 -1.80 9.08
C ARG A 69 14.32 -0.82 10.17
N SER A 70 14.46 0.45 9.84
CA SER A 70 14.91 1.50 10.75
C SER A 70 13.72 2.25 11.37
N PRO A 71 13.80 2.64 12.65
CA PRO A 71 12.81 3.54 13.27
C PRO A 71 12.69 4.90 12.59
N LYS A 72 13.69 5.28 11.78
CA LYS A 72 13.69 6.52 10.99
C LYS A 72 12.80 6.44 9.75
N SER A 73 12.53 5.22 9.25
CA SER A 73 11.54 5.01 8.20
C SER A 73 10.13 5.09 8.80
N ASN A 74 9.28 5.89 8.21
CA ASN A 74 7.91 6.11 8.65
C ASN A 74 7.01 6.51 7.47
N PRO A 75 5.68 6.56 7.62
CA PRO A 75 4.75 6.94 6.55
C PRO A 75 5.11 8.26 5.86
N ALA A 76 5.50 9.29 6.64
CA ALA A 76 5.85 10.60 6.09
C ALA A 76 7.08 10.56 5.18
N THR A 77 8.12 9.81 5.58
CA THR A 77 9.35 9.69 4.80
C THR A 77 9.17 8.80 3.59
N TYR A 78 8.41 7.71 3.72
CA TYR A 78 8.19 6.75 2.64
C TYR A 78 7.38 7.34 1.48
N THR A 79 6.33 8.10 1.78
CA THR A 79 5.49 8.76 0.77
C THR A 79 6.10 10.04 0.21
N GLY A 80 7.19 10.51 0.81
CA GLY A 80 7.83 11.77 0.42
C GLY A 80 7.14 13.02 0.95
N VAL A 81 5.98 12.93 1.61
CA VAL A 81 5.26 14.11 2.15
C VAL A 81 6.09 14.85 3.18
N PHE A 82 7.00 14.16 3.87
CA PHE A 82 7.88 14.80 4.83
C PHE A 82 8.82 15.83 4.19
N GLU A 83 9.24 15.63 2.95
CA GLU A 83 10.04 16.59 2.21
C GLU A 83 9.29 17.90 2.01
N THR A 84 8.02 17.83 1.62
CA THR A 84 7.13 19.00 1.47
C THR A 84 6.87 19.68 2.81
N ILE A 85 6.63 18.92 3.88
CA ILE A 85 6.42 19.47 5.23
C ILE A 85 7.67 20.20 5.74
N ARG A 86 8.85 19.63 5.55
CA ARG A 86 10.12 20.25 5.95
C ARG A 86 10.39 21.54 5.20
N ASP A 87 10.11 21.56 3.90
CA ASP A 87 10.24 22.75 3.08
C ASP A 87 9.25 23.84 3.52
N PHE A 88 8.01 23.46 3.80
CA PHE A 88 7.00 24.35 4.35
C PHE A 88 7.46 25.00 5.68
N TYR A 89 7.99 24.20 6.63
CA TYR A 89 8.50 24.72 7.91
C TYR A 89 9.70 25.65 7.73
N ALA A 90 10.60 25.37 6.80
CA ALA A 90 11.75 26.24 6.49
C ALA A 90 11.31 27.61 5.93
N ASN A 91 10.14 27.65 5.29
CA ASN A 91 9.58 28.86 4.73
C ASN A 91 8.73 29.68 5.71
N LEU A 92 8.48 29.21 6.94
CA LEU A 92 7.78 29.98 7.96
C LEU A 92 8.58 31.24 8.36
N PRO A 93 7.90 32.35 8.69
CA PRO A 93 8.58 33.61 9.06
C PRO A 93 9.62 33.44 10.18
N GLU A 94 9.28 32.68 11.22
CA GLU A 94 10.19 32.43 12.34
C GLU A 94 11.45 31.62 11.91
N ALA A 95 11.30 30.65 11.03
CA ALA A 95 12.42 29.87 10.50
C ALA A 95 13.35 30.77 9.65
N ARG A 96 12.77 31.61 8.78
CA ARG A 96 13.52 32.54 7.93
C ARG A 96 14.31 33.56 8.74
N VAL A 97 13.71 34.17 9.77
CA VAL A 97 14.40 35.11 10.65
C VAL A 97 15.61 34.47 11.36
N ARG A 98 15.51 33.17 11.67
CA ARG A 98 16.59 32.40 12.30
C ARG A 98 17.62 31.82 11.30
N GLY A 99 17.41 32.02 10.00
CA GLY A 99 18.25 31.44 8.96
C GLY A 99 18.15 29.89 8.88
N PHE A 100 17.03 29.31 9.29
CA PHE A 100 16.83 27.87 9.27
C PHE A 100 16.47 27.40 7.86
N THR A 101 17.21 26.41 7.38
CA THR A 101 17.01 25.76 6.09
C THR A 101 16.21 24.46 6.25
N LYS A 102 15.80 23.84 5.15
CA LYS A 102 15.08 22.56 5.12
C LYS A 102 15.78 21.44 5.92
N SER A 103 17.12 21.43 5.93
CA SER A 103 17.91 20.46 6.70
C SER A 103 17.66 20.54 8.20
N ARG A 104 17.38 21.77 8.71
CA ARG A 104 17.05 21.99 10.12
C ARG A 104 15.83 21.19 10.60
N PHE A 105 14.88 20.95 9.71
CA PHE A 105 13.64 20.24 9.98
C PHE A 105 13.75 18.73 9.67
N SER A 106 14.96 18.20 9.49
CA SER A 106 15.23 16.76 9.36
C SER A 106 15.73 16.19 10.68
N PHE A 107 15.12 15.11 11.14
CA PHE A 107 15.67 14.34 12.28
C PHE A 107 16.86 13.48 11.89
N ASN A 108 17.21 13.39 10.60
CA ASN A 108 18.40 12.72 10.08
C ASN A 108 19.60 13.64 9.92
N ASP A 109 19.40 14.97 10.08
CA ASP A 109 20.44 15.98 9.88
C ASP A 109 20.91 16.54 11.23
N ARG A 110 22.23 16.67 11.39
CA ARG A 110 22.86 17.18 12.63
C ARG A 110 22.35 18.56 13.03
N ALA A 111 21.95 19.38 12.08
CA ALA A 111 21.43 20.71 12.34
C ALA A 111 20.15 20.67 13.17
N GLY A 112 19.26 19.71 12.92
CA GLY A 112 17.93 19.64 13.52
C GLY A 112 17.72 18.54 14.55
N GLN A 113 18.49 17.46 14.47
CA GLN A 113 18.32 16.27 15.31
C GLN A 113 18.62 16.52 16.79
N CYS A 114 18.05 15.71 17.66
CA CYS A 114 18.42 15.63 19.05
C CYS A 114 19.87 15.13 19.20
N PRO A 115 20.74 15.79 19.98
CA PRO A 115 22.11 15.34 20.17
C PRO A 115 22.22 14.04 20.98
N GLY A 116 21.24 13.70 21.81
CA GLY A 116 21.24 12.49 22.64
C GLY A 116 20.92 11.21 21.87
N CYS A 117 19.86 11.21 21.07
CA CYS A 117 19.44 10.04 20.31
C CYS A 117 19.74 10.13 18.82
N HIS A 118 20.39 11.16 18.33
CA HIS A 118 20.71 11.36 16.92
C HIS A 118 19.51 11.23 15.97
N GLY A 119 18.32 11.66 16.45
CA GLY A 119 17.08 11.65 15.68
C GLY A 119 16.25 10.36 15.75
N ASP A 120 16.69 9.36 16.49
CA ASP A 120 15.95 8.10 16.67
C ASP A 120 14.70 8.28 17.57
N GLY A 121 14.75 9.24 18.51
CA GLY A 121 13.72 9.45 19.52
C GLY A 121 13.78 8.44 20.67
N VAL A 122 14.53 7.36 20.48
CA VAL A 122 14.70 6.27 21.46
C VAL A 122 16.17 5.96 21.65
N ILE A 123 16.50 5.34 22.78
CA ILE A 123 17.84 4.81 23.10
C ILE A 123 17.69 3.29 23.27
N ALA A 124 18.51 2.53 22.57
CA ALA A 124 18.58 1.09 22.75
C ALA A 124 19.40 0.76 24.01
N VAL A 125 18.79 0.02 24.92
CA VAL A 125 19.46 -0.51 26.12
C VAL A 125 19.77 -1.99 25.85
N ASN A 126 21.07 -2.30 25.76
CA ASN A 126 21.53 -3.66 25.52
C ASN A 126 21.34 -4.50 26.79
N MET A 127 20.59 -5.58 26.70
CA MET A 127 20.24 -6.47 27.81
C MET A 127 21.01 -7.79 27.75
N HIS A 128 22.27 -7.80 27.34
CA HIS A 128 23.22 -8.91 27.22
C HIS A 128 22.70 -10.34 26.99
N PHE A 129 21.60 -10.76 27.63
CA PHE A 129 20.98 -12.10 27.53
C PHE A 129 19.52 -12.06 27.07
N LEU A 130 18.94 -10.86 26.86
CA LEU A 130 17.56 -10.65 26.40
C LEU A 130 17.58 -9.78 25.15
N ALA A 131 16.46 -9.70 24.47
CA ALA A 131 16.31 -8.77 23.35
C ALA A 131 16.52 -7.32 23.82
N ASP A 132 17.19 -6.50 23.02
CA ASP A 132 17.40 -5.09 23.30
C ASP A 132 16.07 -4.39 23.56
N VAL A 133 16.00 -3.59 24.62
CA VAL A 133 14.85 -2.78 24.96
C VAL A 133 15.10 -1.35 24.53
N THR A 134 14.13 -0.75 23.84
CA THR A 134 14.20 0.66 23.49
C THR A 134 13.39 1.50 24.47
N VAL A 135 14.00 2.57 24.98
CA VAL A 135 13.36 3.55 25.87
C VAL A 135 13.33 4.92 25.20
N PRO A 136 12.32 5.77 25.47
CA PRO A 136 12.31 7.14 24.98
C PRO A 136 13.59 7.88 25.40
N CYS A 137 14.11 8.72 24.50
CA CYS A 137 15.29 9.55 24.80
C CYS A 137 14.93 10.63 25.83
N ASP A 138 15.63 10.67 26.94
CA ASP A 138 15.47 11.64 28.05
C ASP A 138 15.83 13.08 27.67
N VAL A 139 16.69 13.26 26.64
CA VAL A 139 17.10 14.60 26.17
C VAL A 139 15.99 15.30 25.35
N CYS A 140 15.20 14.54 24.61
CA CYS A 140 14.17 15.09 23.73
C CYS A 140 12.76 14.54 23.98
N ASP A 141 12.56 13.73 25.02
CA ASP A 141 11.27 13.09 25.35
C ASP A 141 10.63 12.36 24.15
N GLY A 142 11.47 11.70 23.35
CA GLY A 142 11.03 10.99 22.15
C GLY A 142 10.78 11.89 20.91
N LEU A 143 10.92 13.21 21.02
CA LEU A 143 10.58 14.17 19.96
C LEU A 143 11.58 14.22 18.78
N ARG A 144 12.72 13.55 18.85
CA ARG A 144 13.74 13.41 17.80
C ARG A 144 14.53 14.67 17.45
N TYR A 145 14.07 15.85 17.83
CA TYR A 145 14.64 17.15 17.46
C TYR A 145 15.28 17.89 18.64
N ASN A 146 16.17 18.80 18.32
CA ASN A 146 16.70 19.73 19.33
C ASN A 146 15.68 20.84 19.65
N GLN A 147 15.81 21.44 20.83
CA GLN A 147 14.91 22.46 21.36
C GLN A 147 14.72 23.67 20.43
N GLN A 148 15.77 24.08 19.72
CA GLN A 148 15.69 25.27 18.83
C GLN A 148 14.78 24.98 17.62
N THR A 149 14.84 23.78 17.07
CA THR A 149 13.97 23.36 15.96
C THR A 149 12.50 23.28 16.39
N LEU A 150 12.24 22.78 17.61
CA LEU A 150 10.89 22.63 18.17
C LEU A 150 10.19 23.97 18.47
N ARG A 151 10.92 25.08 18.57
CA ARG A 151 10.33 26.42 18.75
C ARG A 151 9.56 26.89 17.54
N VAL A 152 9.97 26.49 16.32
CA VAL A 152 9.25 26.89 15.10
C VAL A 152 7.93 26.13 15.02
N LYS A 153 6.82 26.85 15.01
CA LYS A 153 5.48 26.29 15.04
C LYS A 153 4.61 26.79 13.89
N TYR A 154 3.80 25.90 13.34
CA TYR A 154 2.71 26.23 12.42
C TYR A 154 1.37 25.90 13.09
N ARG A 155 0.48 26.88 13.21
CA ARG A 155 -0.80 26.72 13.96
C ARG A 155 -0.61 26.05 15.33
N GLY A 156 0.45 26.44 16.05
CA GLY A 156 0.76 25.92 17.37
C GLY A 156 1.47 24.55 17.40
N LYS A 157 1.71 23.92 16.26
CA LYS A 157 2.36 22.60 16.13
C LYS A 157 3.79 22.72 15.64
N SER A 158 4.74 22.14 16.38
CA SER A 158 6.13 21.92 15.93
C SER A 158 6.19 20.77 14.94
N ILE A 159 7.30 20.62 14.22
CA ILE A 159 7.47 19.51 13.28
C ILE A 159 7.42 18.13 13.94
N ALA A 160 7.85 18.01 15.20
CA ALA A 160 7.73 16.77 15.97
C ALA A 160 6.27 16.45 16.31
N GLU A 161 5.49 17.47 16.72
CA GLU A 161 4.05 17.30 16.97
C GLU A 161 3.30 16.92 15.71
N VAL A 162 3.71 17.43 14.53
CA VAL A 162 3.14 17.00 13.24
C VAL A 162 3.43 15.52 12.96
N LEU A 163 4.63 15.03 13.24
CA LEU A 163 4.93 13.60 13.09
C LEU A 163 4.15 12.71 14.07
N ALA A 164 3.75 13.25 15.21
CA ALA A 164 2.92 12.54 16.20
C ALA A 164 1.41 12.58 15.86
N MET A 165 0.98 13.46 14.94
CA MET A 165 -0.41 13.52 14.47
C MET A 165 -0.79 12.28 13.66
N THR A 166 -2.08 11.96 13.64
CA THR A 166 -2.62 11.02 12.66
C THR A 166 -2.54 11.62 11.25
N VAL A 167 -2.56 10.76 10.24
CA VAL A 167 -2.60 11.18 8.83
C VAL A 167 -3.84 12.06 8.56
N GLY A 168 -5.00 11.71 9.16
CA GLY A 168 -6.23 12.51 9.04
C GLY A 168 -6.07 13.91 9.60
N GLU A 169 -5.57 14.06 10.84
CA GLU A 169 -5.29 15.36 11.44
C GLU A 169 -4.28 16.18 10.64
N ALA A 170 -3.24 15.52 10.10
CA ALA A 170 -2.26 16.18 9.26
C ALA A 170 -2.87 16.62 7.92
N ALA A 171 -3.80 15.86 7.34
CA ALA A 171 -4.52 16.22 6.12
C ALA A 171 -5.33 17.52 6.32
N ASP A 172 -5.98 17.69 7.47
CA ASP A 172 -6.71 18.89 7.84
C ASP A 172 -5.76 20.06 8.07
N LEU A 173 -4.66 19.84 8.81
CA LEU A 173 -3.66 20.87 9.10
C LEU A 173 -3.03 21.44 7.82
N PHE A 174 -2.71 20.59 6.86
CA PHE A 174 -2.06 20.94 5.59
C PHE A 174 -3.01 21.04 4.40
N ALA A 175 -4.33 21.20 4.63
CA ALA A 175 -5.34 21.27 3.57
C ALA A 175 -5.04 22.38 2.52
N HIS A 176 -4.36 23.47 2.92
CA HIS A 176 -3.98 24.58 2.06
C HIS A 176 -2.57 24.46 1.45
N VAL A 177 -1.89 23.34 1.64
CA VAL A 177 -0.58 23.04 1.04
C VAL A 177 -0.79 21.95 -0.02
N PRO A 178 -0.93 22.32 -1.32
CA PRO A 178 -1.45 21.39 -2.35
C PRO A 178 -0.72 20.06 -2.44
N GLU A 179 0.62 20.09 -2.44
CA GLU A 179 1.44 18.87 -2.54
C GLU A 179 1.29 17.95 -1.31
N ALA A 180 1.32 18.53 -0.10
CA ALA A 180 1.12 17.76 1.12
C ALA A 180 -0.32 17.25 1.21
N SER A 181 -1.31 18.10 0.91
CA SER A 181 -2.74 17.74 0.93
C SER A 181 -3.05 16.56 0.01
N ARG A 182 -2.48 16.54 -1.21
CA ARG A 182 -2.67 15.45 -2.17
C ARG A 182 -2.19 14.12 -1.60
N VAL A 183 -0.97 14.07 -1.05
CA VAL A 183 -0.40 12.84 -0.50
C VAL A 183 -1.15 12.38 0.75
N LEU A 184 -1.46 13.31 1.66
CA LEU A 184 -2.18 12.99 2.90
C LEU A 184 -3.61 12.48 2.64
N LYS A 185 -4.32 13.09 1.68
CA LYS A 185 -5.64 12.60 1.24
C LYS A 185 -5.56 11.21 0.65
N THR A 186 -4.56 10.93 -0.21
CA THR A 186 -4.35 9.58 -0.75
C THR A 186 -4.13 8.56 0.37
N LEU A 187 -3.39 8.91 1.42
CA LEU A 187 -3.22 8.06 2.59
C LEU A 187 -4.54 7.81 3.36
N VAL A 188 -5.38 8.84 3.49
CA VAL A 188 -6.73 8.69 4.08
C VAL A 188 -7.60 7.78 3.21
N ASP A 189 -7.57 7.99 1.89
CA ASP A 189 -8.36 7.22 0.93
C ASP A 189 -8.03 5.72 0.98
N VAL A 190 -6.75 5.34 1.17
CA VAL A 190 -6.36 3.92 1.33
C VAL A 190 -6.64 3.36 2.75
N GLY A 191 -7.38 4.09 3.59
CA GLY A 191 -7.75 3.63 4.93
C GLY A 191 -6.65 3.78 5.99
N LEU A 192 -5.65 4.65 5.78
CA LEU A 192 -4.55 4.90 6.72
C LEU A 192 -4.71 6.20 7.52
N GLY A 193 -5.91 6.78 7.56
CA GLY A 193 -6.18 8.05 8.23
C GLY A 193 -5.90 8.05 9.73
N TYR A 194 -6.04 6.90 10.39
CA TYR A 194 -5.80 6.72 11.84
C TYR A 194 -4.32 6.59 12.20
N MET A 195 -3.46 6.26 11.24
CA MET A 195 -2.04 5.99 11.46
C MET A 195 -1.29 7.27 11.81
N GLN A 196 -0.33 7.21 12.74
CA GLN A 196 0.54 8.33 13.01
C GLN A 196 1.52 8.57 11.85
N LEU A 197 1.67 9.84 11.45
CA LEU A 197 2.52 10.22 10.32
C LEU A 197 3.99 9.84 10.51
N GLY A 198 4.49 9.90 11.73
CA GLY A 198 5.84 9.52 12.13
C GLY A 198 5.96 8.10 12.72
N GLN A 199 4.95 7.24 12.58
CA GLN A 199 4.97 5.88 13.11
C GLN A 199 6.16 5.08 12.56
N PRO A 200 6.99 4.46 13.41
CA PRO A 200 8.15 3.70 12.93
C PRO A 200 7.75 2.53 12.03
N ALA A 201 8.41 2.37 10.89
CA ALA A 201 8.12 1.30 9.93
C ALA A 201 8.07 -0.12 10.52
N PRO A 202 8.95 -0.50 11.48
CA PRO A 202 8.89 -1.83 12.10
C PRO A 202 7.64 -2.10 12.94
N THR A 203 6.85 -1.08 13.28
CA THR A 203 5.62 -1.21 14.07
C THR A 203 4.37 -1.35 13.20
N LEU A 204 4.53 -1.23 11.87
CA LEU A 204 3.42 -1.36 10.93
C LEU A 204 3.04 -2.83 10.76
N SER A 205 1.75 -3.11 10.70
CA SER A 205 1.24 -4.39 10.25
C SER A 205 1.55 -4.60 8.76
N ARG A 206 1.51 -5.84 8.30
CA ARG A 206 1.75 -6.17 6.88
C ARG A 206 0.78 -5.45 5.94
N GLY A 207 -0.51 -5.42 6.29
CA GLY A 207 -1.52 -4.72 5.51
C GLY A 207 -1.32 -3.20 5.48
N GLU A 208 -0.92 -2.57 6.60
CA GLU A 208 -0.57 -1.15 6.64
C GLU A 208 0.63 -0.83 5.73
N ALA A 209 1.68 -1.65 5.80
CA ALA A 209 2.86 -1.50 4.94
C ALA A 209 2.50 -1.61 3.45
N GLN A 210 1.63 -2.55 3.08
CA GLN A 210 1.16 -2.75 1.72
C GLN A 210 0.34 -1.55 1.22
N ARG A 211 -0.65 -1.08 2.01
CA ARG A 211 -1.45 0.10 1.66
C ARG A 211 -0.61 1.37 1.56
N LEU A 212 0.41 1.50 2.41
CA LEU A 212 1.34 2.62 2.35
C LEU A 212 2.17 2.60 1.05
N LYS A 213 2.61 1.42 0.59
CA LYS A 213 3.25 1.25 -0.72
C LYS A 213 2.31 1.64 -1.85
N LEU A 214 1.06 1.17 -1.80
CA LEU A 214 0.03 1.53 -2.79
C LEU A 214 -0.18 3.05 -2.83
N ALA A 215 -0.36 3.71 -1.67
CA ALA A 215 -0.51 5.15 -1.60
C ALA A 215 0.69 5.91 -2.19
N ALA A 216 1.90 5.46 -1.93
CA ALA A 216 3.11 6.07 -2.48
C ALA A 216 3.17 5.97 -4.01
N GLU A 217 2.75 4.84 -4.58
CA GLU A 217 2.67 4.68 -6.05
C GLU A 217 1.56 5.54 -6.67
N LEU A 218 0.39 5.62 -6.02
CA LEU A 218 -0.72 6.49 -6.45
C LEU A 218 -0.36 7.98 -6.46
N CYS A 219 0.57 8.40 -5.59
CA CYS A 219 1.06 9.77 -5.57
C CYS A 219 2.03 10.10 -6.70
N ARG A 220 2.55 9.10 -7.41
CA ARG A 220 3.41 9.31 -8.59
C ARG A 220 2.56 9.57 -9.83
N SER A 221 3.08 10.37 -10.75
CA SER A 221 2.44 10.53 -12.05
C SER A 221 2.55 9.22 -12.83
N ASN A 222 1.43 8.76 -13.37
CA ASN A 222 1.34 7.52 -14.12
C ASN A 222 0.80 7.82 -15.54
N ASN A 223 1.43 7.25 -16.55
CA ASN A 223 1.08 7.47 -17.95
C ASN A 223 0.17 6.37 -18.54
N GLY A 224 -0.40 5.52 -17.68
CA GLY A 224 -1.12 4.30 -18.11
C GLY A 224 -0.17 3.14 -18.44
N GLN A 225 -0.74 2.00 -18.86
CA GLN A 225 0.00 0.78 -19.25
C GLN A 225 0.93 0.20 -18.15
N THR A 226 0.61 0.47 -16.88
CA THR A 226 1.26 -0.14 -15.73
C THR A 226 0.42 -1.32 -15.24
N LEU A 227 1.05 -2.45 -14.96
CA LEU A 227 0.41 -3.57 -14.26
C LEU A 227 0.73 -3.49 -12.77
N TYR A 228 -0.30 -3.23 -11.97
CA TYR A 228 -0.23 -3.30 -10.50
C TYR A 228 -0.55 -4.72 -10.04
N ILE A 229 0.35 -5.32 -9.27
CA ILE A 229 0.19 -6.66 -8.71
C ILE A 229 0.10 -6.54 -7.19
N LEU A 230 -1.01 -7.00 -6.59
CA LEU A 230 -1.26 -6.94 -5.16
C LEU A 230 -1.53 -8.34 -4.61
N ASP A 231 -0.95 -8.66 -3.47
CA ASP A 231 -1.14 -9.93 -2.77
C ASP A 231 -2.01 -9.71 -1.53
N GLU A 232 -3.24 -10.23 -1.55
CA GLU A 232 -4.26 -10.13 -0.48
C GLU A 232 -4.41 -8.72 0.11
N PRO A 233 -4.71 -7.69 -0.71
CA PRO A 233 -4.72 -6.30 -0.25
C PRO A 233 -5.82 -5.98 0.76
N THR A 234 -6.84 -6.83 0.90
CA THR A 234 -7.93 -6.65 1.87
C THR A 234 -7.65 -7.26 3.23
N THR A 235 -6.52 -7.95 3.41
CA THR A 235 -6.20 -8.60 4.70
C THR A 235 -6.16 -7.58 5.86
N GLY A 236 -7.00 -7.84 6.87
CA GLY A 236 -7.11 -7.00 8.07
C GLY A 236 -7.86 -5.69 7.87
N LEU A 237 -8.60 -5.52 6.76
CA LEU A 237 -9.47 -4.39 6.54
C LEU A 237 -10.88 -4.61 7.11
N HIS A 238 -11.48 -3.52 7.58
CA HIS A 238 -12.92 -3.45 7.84
C HIS A 238 -13.68 -3.26 6.50
N PHE A 239 -14.95 -3.67 6.43
CA PHE A 239 -15.76 -3.59 5.21
C PHE A 239 -15.75 -2.20 4.53
N ALA A 240 -15.88 -1.12 5.31
CA ALA A 240 -15.83 0.25 4.79
C ALA A 240 -14.48 0.61 4.15
N ASP A 241 -13.38 0.00 4.61
CA ASP A 241 -12.06 0.24 4.04
C ASP A 241 -11.83 -0.61 2.78
N VAL A 242 -12.47 -1.77 2.67
CA VAL A 242 -12.49 -2.58 1.44
C VAL A 242 -13.13 -1.81 0.30
N GLU A 243 -14.29 -1.18 0.53
CA GLU A 243 -14.99 -0.35 -0.45
C GLU A 243 -14.10 0.81 -0.96
N ARG A 244 -13.44 1.51 -0.04
CA ARG A 244 -12.49 2.57 -0.39
C ARG A 244 -11.32 2.04 -1.22
N LEU A 245 -10.74 0.91 -0.83
CA LEU A 245 -9.66 0.28 -1.59
C LEU A 245 -10.12 -0.09 -3.00
N LEU A 246 -11.29 -0.69 -3.15
CA LEU A 246 -11.87 -1.04 -4.46
C LEU A 246 -12.05 0.18 -5.34
N SER A 247 -12.58 1.30 -4.80
CA SER A 247 -12.73 2.55 -5.56
C SER A 247 -11.38 3.08 -6.07
N ILE A 248 -10.32 2.89 -5.32
CA ILE A 248 -8.96 3.29 -5.72
C ILE A 248 -8.43 2.37 -6.82
N LEU A 249 -8.59 1.05 -6.67
CA LEU A 249 -8.15 0.08 -7.68
C LEU A 249 -8.91 0.30 -9.00
N GLN A 250 -10.21 0.60 -8.94
CA GLN A 250 -11.00 0.95 -10.11
C GLN A 250 -10.48 2.22 -10.80
N ARG A 251 -10.15 3.26 -10.05
CA ARG A 251 -9.55 4.50 -10.60
C ARG A 251 -8.21 4.24 -11.30
N LEU A 252 -7.42 3.25 -10.86
CA LEU A 252 -6.21 2.84 -11.59
C LEU A 252 -6.55 2.23 -12.94
N VAL A 253 -7.56 1.35 -12.98
CA VAL A 253 -8.05 0.73 -14.22
C VAL A 253 -8.63 1.77 -15.17
N ASP A 254 -9.46 2.69 -14.70
CA ASP A 254 -10.03 3.80 -15.47
C ASP A 254 -8.94 4.71 -16.05
N GLY A 255 -7.79 4.80 -15.36
CA GLY A 255 -6.59 5.49 -15.83
C GLY A 255 -5.76 4.72 -16.86
N GLY A 256 -6.24 3.60 -17.39
CA GLY A 256 -5.59 2.79 -18.42
C GLY A 256 -4.55 1.80 -17.89
N ASN A 257 -4.55 1.49 -16.58
CA ASN A 257 -3.66 0.52 -15.98
C ASN A 257 -4.34 -0.84 -15.80
N GLY A 258 -3.54 -1.90 -15.71
CA GLY A 258 -4.01 -3.22 -15.26
C GLY A 258 -3.85 -3.37 -13.74
N VAL A 259 -4.80 -4.04 -13.12
CA VAL A 259 -4.74 -4.42 -11.70
C VAL A 259 -4.90 -5.93 -11.60
N LEU A 260 -3.92 -6.62 -11.04
CA LEU A 260 -3.93 -8.06 -10.80
C LEU A 260 -3.84 -8.30 -9.29
N VAL A 261 -4.89 -8.85 -8.70
CA VAL A 261 -4.92 -9.13 -7.26
C VAL A 261 -4.99 -10.62 -6.98
N ILE A 262 -4.25 -11.09 -5.99
CA ILE A 262 -4.53 -12.39 -5.37
C ILE A 262 -5.52 -12.11 -4.25
N GLU A 263 -6.70 -12.72 -4.28
CA GLU A 263 -7.73 -12.45 -3.29
C GLU A 263 -8.60 -13.65 -2.96
N HIS A 264 -9.13 -13.63 -1.74
CA HIS A 264 -10.10 -14.58 -1.22
C HIS A 264 -11.41 -13.88 -0.81
N ASN A 265 -11.41 -12.56 -0.72
CA ASN A 265 -12.56 -11.76 -0.36
C ASN A 265 -13.55 -11.71 -1.51
N LEU A 266 -14.76 -12.24 -1.30
CA LEU A 266 -15.80 -12.31 -2.33
C LEU A 266 -16.30 -10.92 -2.76
N ASP A 267 -16.24 -9.91 -1.89
CA ASP A 267 -16.60 -8.54 -2.25
C ASP A 267 -15.64 -7.93 -3.28
N VAL A 268 -14.38 -8.37 -3.27
CA VAL A 268 -13.39 -8.00 -4.28
C VAL A 268 -13.60 -8.81 -5.56
N ILE A 269 -13.77 -10.12 -5.41
CA ILE A 269 -13.86 -11.05 -6.55
C ILE A 269 -15.10 -10.75 -7.41
N LYS A 270 -16.25 -10.43 -6.78
CA LYS A 270 -17.51 -10.15 -7.50
C LYS A 270 -17.48 -8.89 -8.37
N VAL A 271 -16.58 -7.93 -8.08
CA VAL A 271 -16.44 -6.66 -8.84
C VAL A 271 -15.27 -6.68 -9.81
N ALA A 272 -14.53 -7.79 -9.90
CA ALA A 272 -13.45 -7.94 -10.86
C ALA A 272 -14.01 -8.07 -12.28
N ASP A 273 -13.31 -7.51 -13.28
CA ASP A 273 -13.65 -7.70 -14.69
C ASP A 273 -13.39 -9.13 -15.14
N HIS A 274 -12.39 -9.77 -14.52
CA HIS A 274 -11.95 -11.12 -14.88
C HIS A 274 -11.40 -11.85 -13.66
N VAL A 275 -11.74 -13.12 -13.53
CA VAL A 275 -11.30 -14.00 -12.44
C VAL A 275 -10.54 -15.18 -13.03
N ILE A 276 -9.41 -15.51 -12.44
CA ILE A 276 -8.58 -16.68 -12.75
C ILE A 276 -8.60 -17.58 -11.52
N ASP A 277 -9.32 -18.69 -11.59
CA ASP A 277 -9.44 -19.61 -10.44
C ASP A 277 -8.51 -20.80 -10.59
N LEU A 278 -7.62 -20.97 -9.60
CA LEU A 278 -6.61 -22.02 -9.56
C LEU A 278 -6.98 -23.13 -8.57
N GLY A 279 -6.76 -24.36 -8.97
CA GLY A 279 -7.09 -25.51 -8.14
C GLY A 279 -6.76 -26.86 -8.80
N PRO A 280 -7.67 -27.86 -8.61
CA PRO A 280 -8.84 -27.83 -7.72
C PRO A 280 -8.49 -27.82 -6.24
N ASP A 281 -7.33 -28.38 -5.87
CA ASP A 281 -6.82 -28.52 -4.51
C ASP A 281 -5.48 -27.80 -4.32
N GLY A 282 -4.88 -27.91 -3.12
CA GLY A 282 -3.55 -27.41 -2.81
C GLY A 282 -2.44 -28.47 -3.01
N GLY A 283 -1.18 -28.03 -2.98
CA GLY A 283 -0.02 -28.91 -3.05
C GLY A 283 0.14 -29.60 -4.41
N GLN A 284 0.35 -30.90 -4.43
CA GLN A 284 0.59 -31.66 -5.67
C GLN A 284 -0.63 -31.74 -6.61
N ALA A 285 -1.83 -31.60 -6.08
CA ALA A 285 -3.07 -31.57 -6.85
C ALA A 285 -3.47 -30.14 -7.29
N GLY A 286 -2.68 -29.13 -6.92
CA GLY A 286 -2.85 -27.75 -7.34
C GLY A 286 -2.11 -27.40 -8.62
N GLY A 287 -2.06 -26.13 -8.94
CA GLY A 287 -1.32 -25.63 -10.09
C GLY A 287 -2.04 -25.78 -11.43
N HIS A 288 -3.35 -26.00 -11.42
CA HIS A 288 -4.16 -26.09 -12.62
C HIS A 288 -5.11 -24.90 -12.72
N LEU A 289 -5.40 -24.48 -13.94
CA LEU A 289 -6.47 -23.54 -14.22
C LEU A 289 -7.81 -24.28 -14.17
N VAL A 290 -8.67 -23.91 -13.22
CA VAL A 290 -10.02 -24.49 -13.07
C VAL A 290 -10.99 -23.80 -14.01
N VAL A 291 -11.01 -22.48 -13.96
CA VAL A 291 -11.84 -21.63 -14.81
C VAL A 291 -11.26 -20.22 -14.90
N SER A 292 -11.46 -19.55 -16.03
CA SER A 292 -11.05 -18.17 -16.27
C SER A 292 -12.15 -17.44 -17.01
N GLY A 293 -12.54 -16.24 -16.55
CA GLY A 293 -13.61 -15.44 -17.15
C GLY A 293 -14.22 -14.45 -16.17
N PRO A 294 -15.34 -13.80 -16.55
CA PRO A 294 -16.05 -12.91 -15.64
C PRO A 294 -16.61 -13.66 -14.42
N PRO A 295 -16.87 -12.96 -13.30
CA PRO A 295 -17.34 -13.57 -12.05
C PRO A 295 -18.55 -14.50 -12.23
N GLU A 296 -19.50 -14.15 -13.11
CA GLU A 296 -20.70 -14.93 -13.40
C GLU A 296 -20.38 -16.27 -14.07
N LEU A 297 -19.33 -16.35 -14.88
CA LEU A 297 -18.86 -17.59 -15.48
C LEU A 297 -18.24 -18.50 -14.42
N VAL A 298 -17.42 -17.94 -13.54
CA VAL A 298 -16.79 -18.66 -12.44
C VAL A 298 -17.84 -19.22 -11.48
N ALA A 299 -18.88 -18.42 -11.16
CA ALA A 299 -19.99 -18.83 -10.30
C ALA A 299 -20.77 -20.04 -10.85
N ARG A 300 -20.76 -20.26 -12.17
CA ARG A 300 -21.42 -21.42 -12.82
C ARG A 300 -20.53 -22.66 -12.90
N CYS A 301 -19.27 -22.55 -12.59
CA CYS A 301 -18.33 -23.65 -12.69
C CYS A 301 -18.43 -24.57 -11.45
N SER A 302 -18.97 -25.77 -11.63
CA SER A 302 -19.16 -26.74 -10.52
C SER A 302 -17.86 -27.27 -9.91
N GLN A 303 -16.72 -27.15 -10.61
CA GLN A 303 -15.40 -27.54 -10.13
C GLN A 303 -14.69 -26.44 -9.34
N SER A 304 -15.19 -25.20 -9.40
CA SER A 304 -14.61 -24.07 -8.70
C SER A 304 -15.14 -23.97 -7.27
N HIS A 305 -14.26 -24.10 -6.29
CA HIS A 305 -14.62 -23.81 -4.89
C HIS A 305 -15.00 -22.34 -4.70
N THR A 306 -14.25 -21.42 -5.30
CA THR A 306 -14.56 -19.98 -5.29
C THR A 306 -15.92 -19.71 -5.95
N GLY A 307 -16.18 -20.36 -7.11
CA GLY A 307 -17.43 -20.19 -7.85
C GLY A 307 -18.67 -20.58 -7.05
N ARG A 308 -18.59 -21.60 -6.22
CA ARG A 308 -19.69 -22.03 -5.35
C ARG A 308 -20.13 -20.91 -4.39
N TYR A 309 -19.19 -20.28 -3.69
CA TYR A 309 -19.48 -19.20 -2.76
C TYR A 309 -19.86 -17.89 -3.49
N LEU A 310 -19.22 -17.65 -4.63
CA LEU A 310 -19.52 -16.48 -5.48
C LEU A 310 -20.95 -16.51 -6.01
N ALA A 311 -21.47 -17.68 -6.36
CA ALA A 311 -22.87 -17.84 -6.78
C ALA A 311 -23.89 -17.39 -5.72
N GLU A 312 -23.63 -17.68 -4.44
CA GLU A 312 -24.48 -17.25 -3.33
C GLU A 312 -24.48 -15.73 -3.18
N VAL A 313 -23.31 -15.10 -3.31
CA VAL A 313 -23.17 -13.64 -3.17
C VAL A 313 -23.81 -12.90 -4.35
N LEU A 314 -23.64 -13.40 -5.58
CA LEU A 314 -24.23 -12.78 -6.76
C LEU A 314 -25.76 -12.91 -6.79
N ALA A 315 -26.32 -14.02 -6.31
CA ALA A 315 -27.78 -14.20 -6.20
C ALA A 315 -28.42 -13.22 -5.20
N THR A 316 -27.79 -12.99 -4.07
CA THR A 316 -28.27 -12.05 -3.03
C THR A 316 -28.34 -10.59 -3.54
N HIS A 317 -27.44 -10.20 -4.44
CA HIS A 317 -27.43 -8.86 -5.04
C HIS A 317 -28.52 -8.68 -6.12
N GLN A 318 -28.89 -9.73 -6.84
CA GLN A 318 -29.98 -9.66 -7.82
C GLN A 318 -31.33 -9.43 -7.14
N ASP A 319 -31.60 -10.11 -6.02
CA ASP A 319 -32.82 -9.95 -5.24
C ASP A 319 -32.99 -8.55 -4.62
N GLN A 320 -31.87 -7.89 -4.26
CA GLN A 320 -31.91 -6.52 -3.72
C GLN A 320 -32.13 -5.47 -4.81
N GLY A 321 -31.56 -5.64 -5.99
CA GLY A 321 -31.74 -4.74 -7.13
C GLY A 321 -33.19 -4.77 -7.66
N ASP A 322 -33.83 -5.94 -7.69
CA ASP A 322 -35.22 -6.09 -8.12
C ASP A 322 -36.22 -5.53 -7.09
N SER A 323 -35.89 -5.51 -5.80
CA SER A 323 -36.76 -4.94 -4.77
C SER A 323 -36.72 -3.40 -4.72
N GLU A 324 -35.62 -2.75 -5.09
CA GLU A 324 -35.53 -1.29 -5.21
C GLU A 324 -36.20 -0.77 -6.49
N ALA A 325 -36.14 -1.52 -7.60
CA ALA A 325 -36.79 -1.16 -8.85
C ALA A 325 -38.33 -1.35 -8.82
N ALA A 326 -38.84 -2.15 -7.89
CA ALA A 326 -40.29 -2.37 -7.72
C ALA A 326 -40.94 -1.39 -6.71
N GLY A 327 -40.17 -0.50 -6.09
CA GLY A 327 -40.63 0.47 -5.08
C GLY A 327 -40.70 1.92 -5.56
N GLU A 328 -40.37 2.21 -6.83
CA GLU A 328 -40.65 3.48 -7.52
C GLU A 328 -41.88 3.33 -8.45
#